data_f6c5e182796463225088c6659626dabc
#
_entry.id   f6c5e182796463225088c6659626dabc
#
_cell.length_a   1.000
_cell.length_b   1.000
_cell.length_c   1.000
_cell.angle_alpha   90.00
_cell.angle_beta   90.00
_cell.angle_gamma   90.00
#
_symmetry.space_group_name_H-M   'P 1'
#
loop_
_entity.id
_entity.type
_entity.pdbx_description
1 polymer ?
#
loop_
_entity_poly.entity_id
_entity_poly.type
_entity_poly.pdbx_seq_one_letter_code
_entity_poly.pdbx_strand_id
1 'polypeptide(L)'
;MLDMLDKILELLENKDFPQLGSLLKDMNPADVAELFEDLPREKMALVFRLLPKELAADAFAYMNPDEQTVLVEAFSDKELHDVVNELYVDDAADMIEEMPANLVKRILRHTDAETRVLINQILNYPKDSAGSIMAMEYVDLKRGMTVEEAFDRIRAIGVEKETVYTCYVTDSRRKLKGIVTVKDLLLAPKSELIRNIMETNIIYVSTHTDKEEVASLFGKYDFLAVPVVDNEERLVGIVTVDDAIDVIQDEATEDIEMMAAITPTDKPYMKTGVFATWKKRIPWLLLLMISATFTGSIITSFEDALSASIVLTGFIPMLMDTGGNAGSQASVSIIRGLSLGEIEYKDVGRILWKEARVAFLCGISLAAANFVKLLLIDRVTIPVAIVVCSTLVVTVLAAKLVGCSLPVLAKRIGFDPAVMASPFITTIVDALSLLIYFRIACAVLHIG
;
A
#
# COMPACT_ATOMS: atom_id res chain seq x y z
N MET A 1 20.95 -3.99 -16.93
CA MET A 1 21.61 -3.63 -15.70
C MET A 1 22.92 -4.40 -15.45
N LEU A 2 22.98 -5.75 -15.39
CA LEU A 2 24.22 -6.52 -15.11
C LEU A 2 25.42 -6.16 -16.00
N ASP A 3 25.26 -6.06 -17.33
CA ASP A 3 26.34 -5.65 -18.25
C ASP A 3 26.86 -4.22 -17.97
N MET A 4 25.99 -3.35 -17.45
CA MET A 4 26.34 -1.97 -17.08
C MET A 4 27.13 -1.94 -15.77
N LEU A 5 26.71 -2.71 -14.77
CA LEU A 5 27.41 -2.87 -13.51
C LEU A 5 28.83 -3.40 -13.72
N ASP A 6 28.99 -4.46 -14.52
CA ASP A 6 30.30 -5.05 -14.85
C ASP A 6 31.21 -4.01 -15.49
N LYS A 7 30.68 -3.21 -16.44
CA LYS A 7 31.44 -2.14 -17.09
C LYS A 7 31.86 -1.04 -16.11
N ILE A 8 30.96 -0.66 -15.20
CA ILE A 8 31.28 0.34 -14.14
C ILE A 8 32.36 -0.19 -13.21
N LEU A 9 32.26 -1.46 -12.80
CA LEU A 9 33.26 -2.09 -11.94
C LEU A 9 34.62 -2.18 -12.64
N GLU A 10 34.64 -2.51 -13.94
CA GLU A 10 35.86 -2.50 -14.75
C GLU A 10 36.50 -1.12 -14.87
N LEU A 11 35.69 -0.08 -15.13
CA LEU A 11 36.16 1.32 -15.19
C LEU A 11 36.70 1.80 -13.85
N LEU A 12 36.07 1.38 -12.73
CA LEU A 12 36.55 1.67 -11.38
C LEU A 12 37.89 0.99 -11.09
N GLU A 13 38.06 -0.28 -11.47
CA GLU A 13 39.32 -1.02 -11.31
C GLU A 13 40.46 -0.42 -12.16
N ASN A 14 40.16 -0.01 -13.38
CA ASN A 14 41.06 0.67 -14.26
C ASN A 14 41.33 2.14 -13.90
N LYS A 15 40.59 2.69 -12.92
CA LYS A 15 40.63 4.11 -12.48
C LYS A 15 40.34 5.09 -13.62
N ASP A 16 39.52 4.68 -14.60
CA ASP A 16 39.08 5.55 -15.68
C ASP A 16 37.85 6.38 -15.27
N PHE A 17 38.07 7.30 -14.32
CA PHE A 17 37.02 8.17 -13.78
C PHE A 17 36.39 9.10 -14.82
N PRO A 18 37.14 9.64 -15.82
CA PRO A 18 36.54 10.47 -16.87
C PRO A 18 35.52 9.70 -17.71
N GLN A 19 35.82 8.47 -18.11
CA GLN A 19 34.90 7.65 -18.91
C GLN A 19 33.70 7.20 -18.04
N LEU A 20 33.94 6.85 -16.78
CA LEU A 20 32.89 6.52 -15.82
C LEU A 20 31.94 7.69 -15.58
N GLY A 21 32.45 8.90 -15.31
CA GLY A 21 31.62 10.09 -15.14
C GLY A 21 30.82 10.46 -16.38
N SER A 22 31.38 10.27 -17.59
CA SER A 22 30.64 10.46 -18.83
C SER A 22 29.51 9.44 -19.00
N LEU A 23 29.73 8.19 -18.61
CA LEU A 23 28.72 7.12 -18.67
C LEU A 23 27.55 7.41 -17.72
N LEU A 24 27.87 7.78 -16.48
CA LEU A 24 26.87 8.06 -15.44
C LEU A 24 26.03 9.31 -15.75
N LYS A 25 26.62 10.33 -16.37
CA LYS A 25 25.96 11.59 -16.68
C LYS A 25 24.74 11.43 -17.60
N ASP A 26 24.77 10.45 -18.50
CA ASP A 26 23.73 10.22 -19.48
C ASP A 26 22.65 9.22 -18.99
N MET A 27 22.75 8.74 -17.74
CA MET A 27 21.79 7.82 -17.13
C MET A 27 20.60 8.57 -16.52
N ASN A 28 19.46 7.88 -16.44
CA ASN A 28 18.31 8.36 -15.69
C ASN A 28 18.55 8.26 -14.17
N PRO A 29 18.09 9.20 -13.32
CA PRO A 29 18.26 9.13 -11.87
C PRO A 29 17.82 7.81 -11.25
N ALA A 30 16.67 7.27 -11.63
CA ALA A 30 16.16 6.00 -11.14
C ALA A 30 17.08 4.81 -11.50
N ASP A 31 17.63 4.78 -12.75
CA ASP A 31 18.59 3.76 -13.17
C ASP A 31 19.91 3.86 -12.40
N VAL A 32 20.32 5.09 -12.04
CA VAL A 32 21.49 5.31 -11.17
C VAL A 32 21.23 4.75 -9.78
N ALA A 33 20.06 5.00 -9.20
CA ALA A 33 19.70 4.48 -7.89
C ALA A 33 19.69 2.94 -7.87
N GLU A 34 19.07 2.28 -8.88
CA GLU A 34 19.07 0.81 -9.03
C GLU A 34 20.51 0.26 -9.14
N LEU A 35 21.40 0.97 -9.82
CA LEU A 35 22.81 0.58 -9.90
C LEU A 35 23.48 0.57 -8.52
N PHE A 36 23.13 1.52 -7.64
CA PHE A 36 23.71 1.59 -6.29
C PHE A 36 23.30 0.42 -5.40
N GLU A 37 22.18 -0.23 -5.66
CA GLU A 37 21.77 -1.44 -4.94
C GLU A 37 22.76 -2.59 -5.05
N ASP A 38 23.37 -2.73 -6.24
CA ASP A 38 24.31 -3.81 -6.57
C ASP A 38 25.79 -3.42 -6.38
N LEU A 39 26.06 -2.12 -6.11
CA LEU A 39 27.42 -1.65 -5.89
C LEU A 39 27.99 -2.07 -4.53
N PRO A 40 29.27 -2.50 -4.44
CA PRO A 40 29.95 -2.68 -3.16
C PRO A 40 29.94 -1.39 -2.33
N ARG A 41 29.57 -1.47 -1.06
CA ARG A 41 29.44 -0.31 -0.13
C ARG A 41 30.67 0.61 -0.15
N GLU A 42 31.85 0.03 -0.24
CA GLU A 42 33.13 0.77 -0.24
C GLU A 42 33.33 1.64 -1.50
N LYS A 43 32.63 1.31 -2.59
CA LYS A 43 32.70 2.02 -3.88
C LYS A 43 31.60 3.06 -4.05
N MET A 44 30.49 2.95 -3.32
CA MET A 44 29.32 3.84 -3.43
C MET A 44 29.66 5.32 -3.36
N ALA A 45 30.33 5.75 -2.30
CA ALA A 45 30.71 7.15 -2.11
C ALA A 45 31.62 7.69 -3.23
N LEU A 46 32.49 6.82 -3.80
CA LEU A 46 33.37 7.21 -4.90
C LEU A 46 32.55 7.43 -6.19
N VAL A 47 31.63 6.50 -6.51
CA VAL A 47 30.76 6.60 -7.69
C VAL A 47 29.84 7.81 -7.58
N PHE A 48 29.25 8.03 -6.39
CA PHE A 48 28.37 9.17 -6.12
C PHE A 48 29.06 10.51 -6.38
N ARG A 49 30.32 10.67 -5.98
CA ARG A 49 31.13 11.89 -6.22
C ARG A 49 31.43 12.16 -7.70
N LEU A 50 31.20 11.20 -8.59
CA LEU A 50 31.39 11.38 -10.02
C LEU A 50 30.10 11.83 -10.73
N LEU A 51 28.95 11.78 -10.07
CA LEU A 51 27.69 12.27 -10.59
C LEU A 51 27.68 13.80 -10.68
N PRO A 52 27.04 14.39 -11.70
CA PRO A 52 26.66 15.79 -11.70
C PRO A 52 25.78 16.11 -10.48
N LYS A 53 25.85 17.33 -9.96
CA LYS A 53 25.20 17.70 -8.69
C LYS A 53 23.69 17.47 -8.70
N GLU A 54 22.99 17.92 -9.75
CA GLU A 54 21.55 17.73 -9.92
C GLU A 54 21.20 16.23 -10.00
N LEU A 55 21.86 15.49 -10.91
CA LEU A 55 21.66 14.05 -11.03
C LEU A 55 21.96 13.27 -9.72
N ALA A 56 22.92 13.75 -8.93
CA ALA A 56 23.27 13.12 -7.66
C ALA A 56 22.16 13.27 -6.61
N ALA A 57 21.51 14.44 -6.53
CA ALA A 57 20.39 14.67 -5.63
C ALA A 57 19.16 13.87 -6.06
N ASP A 58 18.80 13.95 -7.35
CA ASP A 58 17.67 13.18 -7.89
C ASP A 58 17.87 11.66 -7.70
N ALA A 59 19.07 11.14 -8.04
CA ALA A 59 19.37 9.72 -7.85
C ALA A 59 19.36 9.31 -6.37
N PHE A 60 19.76 10.22 -5.47
CA PHE A 60 19.75 9.97 -4.04
C PHE A 60 18.32 9.84 -3.49
N ALA A 61 17.36 10.63 -3.98
CA ALA A 61 15.95 10.51 -3.62
C ALA A 61 15.37 9.12 -3.97
N TYR A 62 15.74 8.57 -5.14
CA TYR A 62 15.30 7.24 -5.57
C TYR A 62 16.01 6.06 -4.86
N MET A 63 17.07 6.31 -4.07
CA MET A 63 17.79 5.22 -3.37
C MET A 63 17.02 4.69 -2.18
N ASN A 64 17.15 3.38 -1.93
CA ASN A 64 16.60 2.80 -0.70
C ASN A 64 17.33 3.32 0.56
N PRO A 65 16.67 3.32 1.72
CA PRO A 65 17.22 3.83 2.98
C PRO A 65 18.56 3.22 3.41
N ASP A 66 18.82 1.96 3.04
CA ASP A 66 20.08 1.28 3.38
C ASP A 66 21.27 1.87 2.59
N GLU A 67 21.09 2.20 1.29
CA GLU A 67 22.11 2.87 0.44
C GLU A 67 22.29 4.33 0.86
N GLN A 68 21.20 5.05 1.10
CA GLN A 68 21.21 6.41 1.60
C GLN A 68 21.99 6.49 2.93
N THR A 69 21.76 5.57 3.86
CA THR A 69 22.47 5.48 5.14
C THR A 69 23.98 5.35 4.92
N VAL A 70 24.42 4.45 4.03
CA VAL A 70 25.83 4.25 3.71
C VAL A 70 26.46 5.51 3.15
N LEU A 71 25.77 6.20 2.25
CA LEU A 71 26.24 7.45 1.65
C LEU A 71 26.32 8.59 2.69
N VAL A 72 25.27 8.77 3.49
CA VAL A 72 25.25 9.80 4.55
C VAL A 72 26.37 9.59 5.57
N GLU A 73 26.69 8.34 5.92
CA GLU A 73 27.83 8.04 6.79
C GLU A 73 29.18 8.40 6.15
N ALA A 74 29.30 8.21 4.83
CA ALA A 74 30.55 8.44 4.08
C ALA A 74 30.74 9.90 3.63
N PHE A 75 29.68 10.72 3.62
CA PHE A 75 29.74 12.11 3.21
C PHE A 75 30.51 12.97 4.21
N SER A 76 31.24 13.95 3.70
CA SER A 76 31.67 15.11 4.48
C SER A 76 30.48 16.00 4.83
N ASP A 77 30.63 16.87 5.81
CA ASP A 77 29.57 17.80 6.23
C ASP A 77 29.15 18.74 5.08
N LYS A 78 30.09 19.08 4.19
CA LYS A 78 29.79 19.87 2.99
C LYS A 78 28.99 19.07 1.96
N GLU A 79 29.36 17.84 1.67
CA GLU A 79 28.65 16.99 0.72
C GLU A 79 27.22 16.73 1.22
N LEU A 80 27.06 16.47 2.52
CA LEU A 80 25.76 16.30 3.14
C LEU A 80 24.88 17.55 3.02
N HIS A 81 25.45 18.74 3.28
CA HIS A 81 24.77 20.01 3.08
C HIS A 81 24.33 20.19 1.62
N ASP A 82 25.24 19.94 0.67
CA ASP A 82 24.97 20.13 -0.76
C ASP A 82 23.87 19.18 -1.26
N VAL A 83 23.83 17.93 -0.81
CA VAL A 83 22.80 16.95 -1.21
C VAL A 83 21.44 17.29 -0.58
N VAL A 84 21.39 17.48 0.74
CA VAL A 84 20.12 17.68 1.46
C VAL A 84 19.40 18.97 1.06
N ASN A 85 20.13 20.03 0.72
CA ASN A 85 19.51 21.29 0.30
C ASN A 85 19.17 21.35 -1.21
N GLU A 86 19.55 20.32 -1.97
CA GLU A 86 19.14 20.13 -3.36
C GLU A 86 17.89 19.23 -3.49
N LEU A 87 17.61 18.38 -2.49
CA LEU A 87 16.40 17.54 -2.43
C LEU A 87 15.16 18.41 -2.24
N TYR A 88 14.03 17.94 -2.76
CA TYR A 88 12.72 18.44 -2.36
C TYR A 88 12.46 18.16 -0.88
N VAL A 89 11.56 18.95 -0.27
CA VAL A 89 11.39 18.91 1.19
C VAL A 89 10.75 17.60 1.66
N ASP A 90 9.86 17.02 0.87
CA ASP A 90 9.24 15.71 1.09
C ASP A 90 10.26 14.58 1.01
N ASP A 91 11.08 14.50 -0.06
CA ASP A 91 12.18 13.54 -0.18
C ASP A 91 13.17 13.62 1.01
N ALA A 92 13.48 14.84 1.42
CA ALA A 92 14.36 15.06 2.59
C ALA A 92 13.69 14.62 3.90
N ALA A 93 12.37 14.76 4.02
CA ALA A 93 11.61 14.30 5.18
C ALA A 93 11.53 12.78 5.22
N ASP A 94 11.21 12.12 4.10
CA ASP A 94 11.16 10.67 3.98
C ASP A 94 12.50 10.02 4.29
N MET A 95 13.59 10.55 3.72
CA MET A 95 14.94 10.13 4.08
C MET A 95 15.18 10.20 5.59
N ILE A 96 14.78 11.31 6.23
CA ILE A 96 15.01 11.53 7.68
C ILE A 96 14.19 10.55 8.53
N GLU A 97 12.98 10.21 8.14
CA GLU A 97 12.15 9.23 8.87
C GLU A 97 12.78 7.84 8.93
N GLU A 98 13.47 7.44 7.87
CA GLU A 98 14.12 6.13 7.74
C GLU A 98 15.52 6.07 8.37
N MET A 99 16.14 7.24 8.68
CA MET A 99 17.50 7.31 9.16
C MET A 99 17.65 7.03 10.66
N PRO A 100 18.77 6.42 11.10
CA PRO A 100 19.14 6.33 12.51
C PRO A 100 19.23 7.69 13.18
N ALA A 101 18.79 7.81 14.44
CA ALA A 101 18.69 9.08 15.18
C ALA A 101 20.00 9.91 15.28
N ASN A 102 21.16 9.26 15.22
CA ASN A 102 22.46 9.95 15.20
C ASN A 102 22.70 10.65 13.86
N LEU A 103 22.27 10.06 12.74
CA LEU A 103 22.37 10.64 11.40
C LEU A 103 21.34 11.75 11.22
N VAL A 104 20.10 11.57 11.68
CA VAL A 104 19.08 12.63 11.70
C VAL A 104 19.60 13.92 12.31
N LYS A 105 20.26 13.84 13.48
CA LYS A 105 20.86 15.02 14.12
C LYS A 105 21.96 15.67 13.29
N ARG A 106 22.73 14.86 12.56
CA ARG A 106 23.78 15.35 11.68
C ARG A 106 23.19 16.03 10.45
N ILE A 107 22.21 15.42 9.81
CA ILE A 107 21.50 15.95 8.65
C ILE A 107 20.89 17.32 9.01
N LEU A 108 20.01 17.37 10.02
CA LEU A 108 19.34 18.59 10.44
C LEU A 108 20.29 19.72 10.87
N ARG A 109 21.51 19.39 11.32
CA ARG A 109 22.53 20.42 11.64
C ARG A 109 23.10 21.06 10.39
N HIS A 110 23.23 20.32 9.30
CA HIS A 110 23.83 20.78 8.05
C HIS A 110 22.78 21.23 7.01
N THR A 111 21.50 21.11 7.32
CA THR A 111 20.39 21.63 6.51
C THR A 111 20.20 23.13 6.78
N ASP A 112 19.89 23.91 5.75
CA ASP A 112 19.58 25.34 5.86
C ASP A 112 18.40 25.59 6.81
N ALA A 113 18.37 26.76 7.42
CA ALA A 113 17.38 27.07 8.46
C ALA A 113 15.94 27.06 7.91
N GLU A 114 15.73 27.50 6.67
CA GLU A 114 14.43 27.52 6.02
C GLU A 114 13.96 26.10 5.68
N THR A 115 14.79 25.33 4.99
CA THR A 115 14.50 23.92 4.62
C THR A 115 14.25 23.07 5.85
N ARG A 116 15.06 23.25 6.91
CA ARG A 116 14.86 22.52 8.18
C ARG A 116 13.52 22.82 8.85
N VAL A 117 13.00 24.05 8.75
CA VAL A 117 11.67 24.38 9.28
C VAL A 117 10.58 23.66 8.48
N LEU A 118 10.72 23.60 7.16
CA LEU A 118 9.77 22.89 6.30
C LEU A 118 9.80 21.38 6.53
N ILE A 119 10.99 20.78 6.58
CA ILE A 119 11.14 19.35 6.94
C ILE A 119 10.47 19.03 8.28
N ASN A 120 10.77 19.82 9.34
CA ASN A 120 10.13 19.62 10.63
C ASN A 120 8.59 19.82 10.58
N GLN A 121 8.09 20.63 9.65
CA GLN A 121 6.66 20.79 9.46
C GLN A 121 6.04 19.52 8.87
N ILE A 122 6.66 18.91 7.85
CA ILE A 122 6.21 17.63 7.27
C ILE A 122 6.25 16.53 8.33
N LEU A 123 7.37 16.37 9.03
CA LEU A 123 7.55 15.36 10.08
C LEU A 123 6.56 15.49 11.27
N ASN A 124 5.89 16.61 11.43
CA ASN A 124 4.84 16.78 12.44
C ASN A 124 3.44 16.36 12.00
N TYR A 125 3.21 16.11 10.71
CA TYR A 125 1.95 15.55 10.28
C TYR A 125 1.84 14.05 10.64
N PRO A 126 0.62 13.51 10.75
CA PRO A 126 0.45 12.06 10.92
C PRO A 126 1.10 11.32 9.74
N LYS A 127 1.76 10.19 9.99
CA LYS A 127 2.42 9.41 8.93
C LYS A 127 1.38 9.11 7.87
N ASP A 128 0.52 8.45 7.74
CA ASP A 128 -0.39 8.07 6.68
C ASP A 128 -1.37 9.20 6.29
N SER A 129 -0.87 10.43 6.14
CA SER A 129 -1.68 11.60 5.79
C SER A 129 -1.15 12.33 4.56
N ALA A 130 -2.01 13.10 3.88
CA ALA A 130 -1.60 13.98 2.78
C ALA A 130 -0.47 14.94 3.17
N GLY A 131 -0.42 15.35 4.43
CA GLY A 131 0.60 16.25 4.93
C GLY A 131 2.00 15.62 5.04
N SER A 132 2.10 14.28 5.17
CA SER A 132 3.39 13.59 5.25
C SER A 132 4.00 13.30 3.87
N ILE A 133 3.17 13.25 2.82
CA ILE A 133 3.60 12.91 1.45
C ILE A 133 3.51 14.11 0.49
N MET A 134 3.31 15.32 0.98
CA MET A 134 3.12 16.49 0.12
C MET A 134 4.44 17.20 -0.17
N ALA A 135 4.69 17.52 -1.43
CA ALA A 135 5.71 18.48 -1.84
C ALA A 135 5.27 19.92 -1.54
N MET A 136 6.20 20.76 -1.08
CA MET A 136 5.94 22.18 -0.81
C MET A 136 6.35 23.11 -1.97
N GLU A 137 6.98 22.56 -2.97
CA GLU A 137 7.57 23.24 -4.12
C GLU A 137 6.57 23.34 -5.28
N TYR A 138 5.52 24.13 -5.13
CA TYR A 138 4.51 24.38 -6.15
C TYR A 138 4.55 25.81 -6.71
N VAL A 139 3.90 26.04 -7.85
CA VAL A 139 3.74 27.37 -8.46
C VAL A 139 2.45 28.01 -7.99
N ASP A 140 2.55 29.14 -7.27
CA ASP A 140 1.40 29.97 -6.91
C ASP A 140 1.24 31.18 -7.84
N LEU A 141 0.02 31.47 -8.27
CA LEU A 141 -0.37 32.62 -9.06
C LEU A 141 -1.39 33.49 -8.32
N LYS A 142 -1.53 34.72 -8.71
CA LYS A 142 -2.53 35.64 -8.16
C LYS A 142 -3.63 35.95 -9.19
N ARG A 143 -4.87 36.05 -8.74
CA ARG A 143 -6.05 36.26 -9.57
C ARG A 143 -5.94 37.48 -10.50
N GLY A 144 -5.19 38.51 -10.09
CA GLY A 144 -5.00 39.75 -10.82
C GLY A 144 -3.85 39.76 -11.84
N MET A 145 -3.06 38.69 -11.89
CA MET A 145 -1.99 38.55 -12.88
C MET A 145 -2.58 38.34 -14.28
N THR A 146 -1.85 38.81 -15.27
CA THR A 146 -2.05 38.43 -16.68
C THR A 146 -1.37 37.14 -16.99
N VAL A 147 -1.74 36.48 -18.10
CA VAL A 147 -1.08 35.27 -18.60
C VAL A 147 0.42 35.52 -18.85
N GLU A 148 0.81 36.70 -19.34
CA GLU A 148 2.22 37.02 -19.55
C GLU A 148 3.00 37.09 -18.23
N GLU A 149 2.44 37.76 -17.21
CA GLU A 149 3.02 37.80 -15.86
C GLU A 149 3.10 36.44 -15.21
N ALA A 150 2.11 35.54 -15.47
CA ALA A 150 2.15 34.16 -14.99
C ALA A 150 3.29 33.37 -15.62
N PHE A 151 3.52 33.50 -16.93
CA PHE A 151 4.68 32.88 -17.60
C PHE A 151 6.01 33.41 -17.08
N ASP A 152 6.10 34.74 -16.86
CA ASP A 152 7.33 35.29 -16.31
C ASP A 152 7.61 34.77 -14.90
N ARG A 153 6.58 34.59 -14.07
CA ARG A 153 6.70 33.98 -12.78
C ARG A 153 7.14 32.49 -12.87
N ILE A 154 6.49 31.68 -13.73
CA ILE A 154 6.87 30.31 -13.97
C ILE A 154 8.33 30.20 -14.41
N ARG A 155 8.79 31.04 -15.34
CA ARG A 155 10.19 31.06 -15.79
C ARG A 155 11.16 31.42 -14.67
N ALA A 156 10.75 32.29 -13.76
CA ALA A 156 11.60 32.78 -12.69
C ALA A 156 11.81 31.75 -11.56
N ILE A 157 10.76 30.93 -11.24
CA ILE A 157 10.79 30.04 -10.07
C ILE A 157 10.60 28.56 -10.42
N GLY A 158 10.22 28.22 -11.67
CA GLY A 158 9.76 26.88 -12.03
C GLY A 158 10.85 25.81 -11.99
N VAL A 159 12.12 26.20 -12.06
CA VAL A 159 13.26 25.26 -11.94
C VAL A 159 13.36 24.65 -10.53
N GLU A 160 12.91 25.39 -9.52
CA GLU A 160 12.93 24.98 -8.11
C GLU A 160 11.57 24.39 -7.67
N LYS A 161 10.70 24.03 -8.62
CA LYS A 161 9.36 23.52 -8.33
C LYS A 161 9.20 22.08 -8.79
N GLU A 162 8.56 21.28 -7.98
CA GLU A 162 8.23 19.88 -8.23
C GLU A 162 7.56 19.73 -9.60
N THR A 163 6.53 20.55 -9.84
CA THR A 163 5.86 20.58 -11.13
C THR A 163 5.38 21.98 -11.49
N VAL A 164 5.34 22.28 -12.79
CA VAL A 164 4.77 23.51 -13.34
C VAL A 164 3.49 23.27 -14.15
N TYR A 165 3.11 21.99 -14.35
CA TYR A 165 1.97 21.64 -15.19
C TYR A 165 0.63 22.18 -14.67
N THR A 166 0.49 22.22 -13.34
CA THR A 166 -0.66 22.81 -12.65
C THR A 166 -0.18 23.94 -11.74
N CYS A 167 -0.72 25.13 -11.94
CA CYS A 167 -0.45 26.32 -11.13
C CYS A 167 -1.66 26.62 -10.25
N TYR A 168 -1.41 27.03 -9.02
CA TYR A 168 -2.44 27.21 -8.00
C TYR A 168 -2.71 28.70 -7.76
N VAL A 169 -3.97 29.09 -7.91
CA VAL A 169 -4.37 30.52 -7.76
C VAL A 169 -4.77 30.76 -6.31
N THR A 170 -4.02 31.64 -5.63
CA THR A 170 -4.24 31.95 -4.22
C THR A 170 -4.60 33.42 -4.00
N ASP A 171 -5.27 33.74 -2.89
CA ASP A 171 -5.48 35.12 -2.44
C ASP A 171 -4.28 35.64 -1.59
N SER A 172 -4.42 36.84 -1.05
CA SER A 172 -3.41 37.47 -0.19
C SER A 172 -3.16 36.72 1.14
N ARG A 173 -4.07 35.82 1.54
CA ARG A 173 -3.98 34.99 2.73
C ARG A 173 -3.55 33.56 2.40
N ARG A 174 -3.07 33.30 1.18
CA ARG A 174 -2.72 31.98 0.66
C ARG A 174 -3.89 31.00 0.54
N LYS A 175 -5.15 31.44 0.66
CA LYS A 175 -6.30 30.55 0.46
C LYS A 175 -6.39 30.16 -1.02
N LEU A 176 -6.61 28.88 -1.27
CA LEU A 176 -6.80 28.33 -2.62
C LEU A 176 -8.10 28.88 -3.23
N LYS A 177 -8.02 29.42 -4.44
CA LYS A 177 -9.15 30.06 -5.16
C LYS A 177 -9.40 29.50 -6.54
N GLY A 178 -8.43 28.83 -7.12
CA GLY A 178 -8.51 28.25 -8.45
C GLY A 178 -7.26 27.48 -8.80
N ILE A 179 -7.32 26.76 -9.90
CA ILE A 179 -6.18 26.15 -10.56
C ILE A 179 -6.14 26.61 -12.01
N VAL A 180 -4.94 26.66 -12.59
CA VAL A 180 -4.71 26.92 -14.01
C VAL A 180 -3.64 25.97 -14.51
N THR A 181 -3.93 25.26 -15.58
CA THR A 181 -2.90 24.40 -16.19
C THR A 181 -2.01 25.22 -17.13
N VAL A 182 -0.77 24.77 -17.33
CA VAL A 182 0.10 25.37 -18.35
C VAL A 182 -0.54 25.31 -19.73
N LYS A 183 -1.35 24.31 -20.04
CA LYS A 183 -2.14 24.22 -21.26
C LYS A 183 -3.11 25.42 -21.40
N ASP A 184 -3.82 25.77 -20.33
CA ASP A 184 -4.76 26.89 -20.35
C ASP A 184 -4.02 28.22 -20.55
N LEU A 185 -2.87 28.38 -19.89
CA LEU A 185 -2.00 29.56 -20.09
C LEU A 185 -1.51 29.68 -21.55
N LEU A 186 -1.09 28.53 -22.16
CA LEU A 186 -0.60 28.52 -23.54
C LEU A 186 -1.68 28.89 -24.58
N LEU A 187 -2.94 28.52 -24.29
CA LEU A 187 -4.05 28.77 -25.22
C LEU A 187 -4.72 30.11 -25.01
N ALA A 188 -4.52 30.79 -23.88
CA ALA A 188 -5.12 32.07 -23.55
C ALA A 188 -4.32 33.25 -24.14
N PRO A 189 -4.96 34.38 -24.46
CA PRO A 189 -4.26 35.61 -24.83
C PRO A 189 -3.35 36.10 -23.71
N LYS A 190 -2.18 36.63 -24.05
CA LYS A 190 -1.17 37.10 -23.08
C LYS A 190 -1.70 38.16 -22.10
N SER A 191 -2.62 38.99 -22.54
CA SER A 191 -3.25 40.08 -21.74
C SER A 191 -4.44 39.58 -20.89
N GLU A 192 -4.86 38.33 -21.04
CA GLU A 192 -5.99 37.79 -20.29
C GLU A 192 -5.63 37.65 -18.81
N LEU A 193 -6.61 37.85 -17.93
CA LEU A 193 -6.39 37.76 -16.49
C LEU A 193 -6.60 36.33 -16.00
N ILE A 194 -5.75 35.88 -15.11
CA ILE A 194 -5.81 34.53 -14.51
C ILE A 194 -7.20 34.21 -13.95
N ARG A 195 -7.85 35.15 -13.29
CA ARG A 195 -9.21 34.97 -12.74
C ARG A 195 -10.28 34.60 -13.78
N ASN A 196 -10.05 34.89 -15.08
CA ASN A 196 -11.02 34.62 -16.14
C ASN A 196 -10.82 33.22 -16.76
N ILE A 197 -9.62 32.65 -16.62
CA ILE A 197 -9.25 31.34 -17.19
C ILE A 197 -9.09 30.26 -16.15
N MET A 198 -8.99 30.61 -14.85
CA MET A 198 -8.84 29.63 -13.79
C MET A 198 -10.10 28.78 -13.59
N GLU A 199 -9.93 27.53 -13.31
CA GLU A 199 -10.97 26.64 -12.80
C GLU A 199 -11.18 26.90 -11.30
N THR A 200 -12.45 27.05 -10.89
CA THR A 200 -12.81 27.34 -9.50
C THR A 200 -13.46 26.17 -8.79
N ASN A 201 -13.89 25.13 -9.52
CA ASN A 201 -14.40 23.90 -8.94
C ASN A 201 -13.23 22.94 -8.68
N ILE A 202 -12.52 23.19 -7.60
CA ILE A 202 -11.25 22.52 -7.28
C ILE A 202 -11.50 21.34 -6.37
N ILE A 203 -10.91 20.21 -6.72
CA ILE A 203 -10.75 19.08 -5.78
C ILE A 203 -9.44 19.30 -5.04
N TYR A 204 -9.51 19.34 -3.72
CA TYR A 204 -8.36 19.50 -2.83
C TYR A 204 -8.53 18.57 -1.63
N VAL A 205 -7.44 18.30 -0.93
CA VAL A 205 -7.41 17.49 0.29
C VAL A 205 -6.90 18.31 1.47
N SER A 206 -7.25 17.88 2.68
CA SER A 206 -6.69 18.43 3.92
C SER A 206 -5.37 17.75 4.23
N THR A 207 -4.47 18.44 4.94
CA THR A 207 -3.23 17.85 5.47
C THR A 207 -3.42 16.59 6.31
N HIS A 208 -4.64 16.34 6.82
CA HIS A 208 -4.98 15.17 7.63
C HIS A 208 -5.78 14.11 6.86
N THR A 209 -6.01 14.31 5.58
CA THR A 209 -6.66 13.30 4.73
C THR A 209 -5.71 12.10 4.61
N ASP A 210 -6.26 10.91 4.72
CA ASP A 210 -5.52 9.66 4.58
C ASP A 210 -4.85 9.53 3.21
N LYS A 211 -3.59 9.07 3.17
CA LYS A 211 -2.81 8.99 1.92
C LYS A 211 -3.44 8.04 0.90
N GLU A 212 -4.08 6.93 1.35
CA GLU A 212 -4.81 6.02 0.47
C GLU A 212 -6.01 6.72 -0.19
N GLU A 213 -6.76 7.55 0.59
CA GLU A 213 -7.86 8.35 0.05
C GLU A 213 -7.34 9.36 -0.98
N VAL A 214 -6.20 10.02 -0.71
CA VAL A 214 -5.55 10.94 -1.66
C VAL A 214 -5.17 10.20 -2.95
N ALA A 215 -4.48 9.07 -2.83
CA ALA A 215 -4.03 8.26 -3.97
C ALA A 215 -5.21 7.79 -4.84
N SER A 216 -6.36 7.45 -4.22
CA SER A 216 -7.58 7.07 -4.94
C SER A 216 -8.14 8.18 -5.85
N LEU A 217 -7.92 9.46 -5.51
CA LEU A 217 -8.35 10.60 -6.34
C LEU A 217 -7.62 10.64 -7.68
N PHE A 218 -6.34 10.25 -7.72
CA PHE A 218 -5.57 10.22 -8.96
C PHE A 218 -6.16 9.21 -9.95
N GLY A 219 -6.47 8.01 -9.49
CA GLY A 219 -7.12 6.99 -10.33
C GLY A 219 -8.55 7.35 -10.77
N LYS A 220 -9.23 8.21 -10.01
CA LYS A 220 -10.62 8.62 -10.31
C LYS A 220 -10.72 9.81 -11.27
N TYR A 221 -9.78 10.76 -11.18
CA TYR A 221 -9.87 12.05 -11.86
C TYR A 221 -8.72 12.29 -12.85
N ASP A 222 -7.78 11.36 -12.98
CA ASP A 222 -6.59 11.46 -13.86
C ASP A 222 -5.75 12.73 -13.58
N PHE A 223 -5.61 13.10 -12.30
CA PHE A 223 -4.83 14.26 -11.90
C PHE A 223 -3.32 14.00 -12.03
N LEU A 224 -2.56 15.07 -12.30
CA LEU A 224 -1.09 15.08 -12.23
C LEU A 224 -0.60 15.54 -10.86
N ALA A 225 -1.38 16.38 -10.18
CA ALA A 225 -1.13 16.82 -8.82
C ALA A 225 -2.44 17.26 -8.15
N VAL A 226 -2.54 17.05 -6.84
CA VAL A 226 -3.69 17.43 -6.00
C VAL A 226 -3.24 18.44 -4.96
N PRO A 227 -3.90 19.63 -4.83
CA PRO A 227 -3.53 20.61 -3.82
C PRO A 227 -3.94 20.17 -2.40
N VAL A 228 -3.02 20.41 -1.45
CA VAL A 228 -3.21 20.15 -0.03
C VAL A 228 -3.42 21.46 0.71
N VAL A 229 -4.47 21.53 1.53
CA VAL A 229 -4.79 22.71 2.31
C VAL A 229 -4.78 22.44 3.81
N ASP A 230 -4.50 23.49 4.58
CA ASP A 230 -4.62 23.44 6.03
C ASP A 230 -6.09 23.63 6.50
N ASN A 231 -6.30 23.61 7.82
CA ASN A 231 -7.63 23.79 8.44
C ASN A 231 -8.26 25.17 8.14
N GLU A 232 -7.49 26.15 7.63
CA GLU A 232 -7.95 27.48 7.25
C GLU A 232 -8.15 27.61 5.74
N GLU A 233 -8.08 26.51 4.98
CA GLU A 233 -8.13 26.44 3.50
C GLU A 233 -6.95 27.15 2.81
N ARG A 234 -5.81 27.29 3.47
CA ARG A 234 -4.58 27.81 2.86
C ARG A 234 -3.86 26.69 2.15
N LEU A 235 -3.40 26.97 0.95
CA LEU A 235 -2.54 26.03 0.22
C LEU A 235 -1.20 25.88 0.95
N VAL A 236 -0.86 24.64 1.32
CA VAL A 236 0.38 24.32 2.06
C VAL A 236 1.30 23.43 1.25
N GLY A 237 0.77 22.62 0.33
CA GLY A 237 1.55 21.71 -0.51
C GLY A 237 0.72 21.15 -1.65
N ILE A 238 1.31 20.22 -2.34
CA ILE A 238 0.68 19.40 -3.39
C ILE A 238 1.11 17.95 -3.19
N VAL A 239 0.29 16.99 -3.58
CA VAL A 239 0.70 15.60 -3.78
C VAL A 239 0.79 15.38 -5.28
N THR A 240 1.84 14.77 -5.76
CA THR A 240 2.05 14.49 -7.19
C THR A 240 1.60 13.10 -7.58
N VAL A 241 1.54 12.80 -8.87
CA VAL A 241 1.05 11.49 -9.36
C VAL A 241 2.04 10.36 -9.09
N ASP A 242 3.33 10.65 -9.10
CA ASP A 242 4.40 9.71 -8.78
C ASP A 242 4.33 9.27 -7.32
N ASP A 243 4.25 10.21 -6.35
CA ASP A 243 4.02 9.89 -4.94
C ASP A 243 2.73 9.08 -4.73
N ALA A 244 1.66 9.45 -5.46
CA ALA A 244 0.40 8.71 -5.38
C ALA A 244 0.54 7.27 -5.91
N ILE A 245 1.38 7.03 -6.93
CA ILE A 245 1.67 5.68 -7.45
C ILE A 245 2.42 4.86 -6.40
N ASP A 246 3.40 5.46 -5.73
CA ASP A 246 4.16 4.78 -4.68
C ASP A 246 3.25 4.42 -3.50
N VAL A 247 2.40 5.34 -3.05
CA VAL A 247 1.37 5.04 -2.04
C VAL A 247 0.46 3.88 -2.47
N ILE A 248 -0.01 3.85 -3.73
CA ILE A 248 -0.86 2.75 -4.23
C ILE A 248 -0.12 1.41 -4.18
N GLN A 249 1.19 1.38 -4.49
CA GLN A 249 1.99 0.15 -4.45
C GLN A 249 2.23 -0.31 -3.02
N ASP A 250 2.54 0.60 -2.12
CA ASP A 250 2.79 0.32 -0.71
C ASP A 250 1.52 -0.19 -0.02
N GLU A 251 0.39 0.48 -0.19
CA GLU A 251 -0.91 0.04 0.34
C GLU A 251 -1.33 -1.33 -0.23
N ALA A 252 -1.11 -1.56 -1.54
CA ALA A 252 -1.39 -2.86 -2.14
C ALA A 252 -0.49 -3.97 -1.56
N THR A 253 0.76 -3.67 -1.25
CA THR A 253 1.71 -4.59 -0.61
C THR A 253 1.31 -4.85 0.84
N GLU A 254 0.96 -3.81 1.58
CA GLU A 254 0.45 -3.89 2.96
C GLU A 254 -0.80 -4.77 3.03
N ASP A 255 -1.79 -4.51 2.19
CA ASP A 255 -3.02 -5.30 2.07
C ASP A 255 -2.71 -6.80 1.84
N ILE A 256 -1.79 -7.12 0.92
CA ILE A 256 -1.39 -8.51 0.62
C ILE A 256 -0.73 -9.16 1.84
N GLU A 257 0.19 -8.49 2.51
CA GLU A 257 0.87 -9.00 3.71
C GLU A 257 -0.11 -9.18 4.87
N MET A 258 -0.98 -8.22 5.11
CA MET A 258 -2.04 -8.29 6.13
C MET A 258 -3.02 -9.45 5.85
N MET A 259 -3.45 -9.61 4.58
CA MET A 259 -4.30 -10.74 4.18
C MET A 259 -3.63 -12.10 4.38
N ALA A 260 -2.31 -12.15 4.39
CA ALA A 260 -1.54 -13.38 4.70
C ALA A 260 -1.21 -13.52 6.19
N ALA A 261 -1.72 -12.65 7.07
CA ALA A 261 -1.36 -12.56 8.49
C ALA A 261 0.17 -12.39 8.70
N ILE A 262 0.75 -11.47 7.95
CA ILE A 262 2.13 -11.01 8.10
C ILE A 262 2.07 -9.54 8.52
N THR A 263 2.91 -9.13 9.46
CA THR A 263 3.04 -7.71 9.79
C THR A 263 3.80 -7.01 8.67
N PRO A 264 3.28 -5.91 8.08
CA PRO A 264 3.85 -5.24 6.92
C PRO A 264 5.30 -4.79 7.07
N THR A 265 5.98 -4.63 5.92
CA THR A 265 7.37 -4.18 5.86
C THR A 265 7.64 -3.35 4.61
N ASP A 266 8.28 -2.20 4.78
CA ASP A 266 8.70 -1.30 3.71
C ASP A 266 9.98 -1.79 3.01
N LYS A 267 10.63 -2.86 3.54
CA LYS A 267 11.88 -3.38 2.98
C LYS A 267 11.65 -4.52 1.99
N PRO A 268 12.36 -4.52 0.84
CA PRO A 268 12.36 -5.63 -0.10
C PRO A 268 12.70 -6.96 0.57
N TYR A 269 12.05 -8.03 0.16
CA TYR A 269 12.18 -9.37 0.78
C TYR A 269 13.65 -9.86 0.89
N MET A 270 14.45 -9.65 -0.16
CA MET A 270 15.85 -10.08 -0.19
C MET A 270 16.76 -9.27 0.74
N LYS A 271 16.39 -8.03 1.06
CA LYS A 271 17.13 -7.15 1.98
C LYS A 271 16.68 -7.32 3.44
N THR A 272 15.54 -7.98 3.67
CA THR A 272 15.01 -8.24 5.02
C THR A 272 15.71 -9.42 5.67
N GLY A 273 16.35 -9.19 6.82
CA GLY A 273 17.07 -10.23 7.56
C GLY A 273 16.14 -11.30 8.14
N VAL A 274 16.65 -12.53 8.30
CA VAL A 274 15.89 -13.70 8.78
C VAL A 274 15.17 -13.44 10.11
N PHE A 275 15.82 -12.81 11.07
CA PHE A 275 15.22 -12.48 12.37
C PHE A 275 14.10 -11.41 12.26
N ALA A 276 14.26 -10.44 11.39
CA ALA A 276 13.23 -9.43 11.13
C ALA A 276 11.98 -10.10 10.51
N THR A 277 12.16 -10.92 9.49
CA THR A 277 11.09 -11.70 8.87
C THR A 277 10.39 -12.61 9.89
N TRP A 278 11.16 -13.32 10.72
CA TRP A 278 10.62 -14.17 11.80
C TRP A 278 9.76 -13.37 12.78
N LYS A 279 10.27 -12.22 13.25
CA LYS A 279 9.56 -11.33 14.19
C LYS A 279 8.22 -10.85 13.65
N LYS A 280 8.10 -10.63 12.35
CA LYS A 280 6.87 -10.16 11.70
C LYS A 280 5.83 -11.27 11.51
N ARG A 281 6.24 -12.53 11.45
CA ARG A 281 5.35 -13.68 11.22
C ARG A 281 4.92 -14.39 12.50
N ILE A 282 5.80 -14.48 13.49
CA ILE A 282 5.57 -15.32 14.68
C ILE A 282 4.38 -14.89 15.54
N PRO A 283 4.09 -13.60 15.78
CA PRO A 283 2.92 -13.21 16.58
C PRO A 283 1.61 -13.73 16.01
N TRP A 284 1.44 -13.62 14.70
CA TRP A 284 0.26 -14.11 14.00
C TRP A 284 0.14 -15.62 14.02
N LEU A 285 1.23 -16.33 13.79
CA LEU A 285 1.26 -17.80 13.86
C LEU A 285 0.92 -18.31 15.25
N LEU A 286 1.40 -17.65 16.32
CA LEU A 286 1.04 -18.00 17.69
C LEU A 286 -0.44 -17.74 17.98
N LEU A 287 -0.99 -16.62 17.53
CA LEU A 287 -2.42 -16.30 17.66
C LEU A 287 -3.28 -17.38 16.99
N LEU A 288 -2.96 -17.73 15.75
CA LEU A 288 -3.67 -18.74 14.99
C LEU A 288 -3.53 -20.15 15.61
N MET A 289 -2.36 -20.50 16.15
CA MET A 289 -2.16 -21.75 16.87
C MET A 289 -3.04 -21.84 18.13
N ILE A 290 -3.13 -20.75 18.91
CA ILE A 290 -4.02 -20.70 20.07
C ILE A 290 -5.47 -20.84 19.62
N SER A 291 -5.86 -20.15 18.56
CA SER A 291 -7.20 -20.20 17.99
C SER A 291 -7.58 -21.63 17.53
N ALA A 292 -6.64 -22.38 16.96
CA ALA A 292 -6.85 -23.77 16.55
C ALA A 292 -7.19 -24.71 17.71
N THR A 293 -6.86 -24.34 18.97
CA THR A 293 -7.24 -25.15 20.15
C THR A 293 -8.76 -25.22 20.35
N PHE A 294 -9.49 -24.16 19.95
CA PHE A 294 -10.95 -24.17 19.99
C PHE A 294 -11.55 -25.19 19.03
N THR A 295 -10.98 -25.31 17.84
CA THR A 295 -11.35 -26.32 16.84
C THR A 295 -11.13 -27.74 17.40
N GLY A 296 -10.00 -27.98 18.05
CA GLY A 296 -9.72 -29.24 18.75
C GLY A 296 -10.74 -29.56 19.85
N SER A 297 -11.11 -28.58 20.64
CA SER A 297 -12.13 -28.73 21.71
C SER A 297 -13.52 -29.09 21.15
N ILE A 298 -13.89 -28.53 19.98
CA ILE A 298 -15.13 -28.92 19.29
C ILE A 298 -15.08 -30.39 18.88
N ILE A 299 -14.00 -30.85 18.26
CA ILE A 299 -13.85 -32.25 17.84
C ILE A 299 -13.99 -33.16 19.05
N THR A 300 -13.31 -32.87 20.16
CA THR A 300 -13.37 -33.69 21.40
C THR A 300 -14.79 -33.68 21.99
N SER A 301 -15.54 -32.57 21.89
CA SER A 301 -16.92 -32.53 22.39
C SER A 301 -17.90 -33.45 21.64
N PHE A 302 -17.53 -33.94 20.44
CA PHE A 302 -18.32 -34.85 19.63
C PHE A 302 -17.67 -36.25 19.48
N GLU A 303 -16.83 -36.63 20.44
CA GLU A 303 -16.12 -37.92 20.42
C GLU A 303 -17.07 -39.13 20.35
N ASP A 304 -18.22 -39.06 21.03
CA ASP A 304 -19.23 -40.13 20.99
C ASP A 304 -19.79 -40.34 19.58
N ALA A 305 -20.08 -39.23 18.87
CA ALA A 305 -20.57 -39.27 17.49
C ALA A 305 -19.50 -39.85 16.53
N LEU A 306 -18.23 -39.49 16.73
CA LEU A 306 -17.11 -40.01 15.95
C LEU A 306 -16.85 -41.50 16.22
N SER A 307 -16.96 -41.91 17.48
CA SER A 307 -16.80 -43.32 17.88
C SER A 307 -17.89 -44.18 17.28
N ALA A 308 -19.12 -43.67 17.17
CA ALA A 308 -20.24 -44.39 16.55
C ALA A 308 -20.06 -44.54 15.02
N SER A 309 -19.34 -43.62 14.36
CA SER A 309 -19.08 -43.68 12.92
C SER A 309 -17.72 -43.12 12.56
N ILE A 310 -16.66 -43.93 12.65
CA ILE A 310 -15.27 -43.52 12.33
C ILE A 310 -15.14 -42.93 10.89
N VAL A 311 -15.97 -43.38 9.97
CA VAL A 311 -15.98 -42.84 8.57
C VAL A 311 -16.18 -41.34 8.52
N LEU A 312 -16.89 -40.75 9.50
CA LEU A 312 -17.12 -39.31 9.57
C LEU A 312 -15.82 -38.52 9.76
N THR A 313 -14.83 -39.07 10.47
CA THR A 313 -13.55 -38.41 10.72
C THR A 313 -12.80 -38.08 9.43
N GLY A 314 -12.93 -38.97 8.42
CA GLY A 314 -12.24 -38.79 7.13
C GLY A 314 -12.70 -37.59 6.31
N PHE A 315 -13.87 -37.04 6.61
CA PHE A 315 -14.43 -35.88 5.85
C PHE A 315 -14.21 -34.54 6.53
N ILE A 316 -13.74 -34.51 7.78
CA ILE A 316 -13.45 -33.29 8.53
C ILE A 316 -12.49 -32.37 7.77
N PRO A 317 -11.33 -32.83 7.28
CA PRO A 317 -10.39 -31.95 6.57
C PRO A 317 -10.99 -31.33 5.31
N MET A 318 -11.76 -32.12 4.53
CA MET A 318 -12.40 -31.65 3.30
C MET A 318 -13.43 -30.57 3.59
N LEU A 319 -14.25 -30.73 4.62
CA LEU A 319 -15.29 -29.75 4.98
C LEU A 319 -14.70 -28.44 5.48
N MET A 320 -13.67 -28.52 6.35
CA MET A 320 -12.95 -27.37 6.87
C MET A 320 -12.26 -26.61 5.73
N ASP A 321 -11.44 -27.29 4.93
CA ASP A 321 -10.71 -26.67 3.82
C ASP A 321 -11.66 -26.00 2.81
N THR A 322 -12.72 -26.71 2.39
CA THR A 322 -13.69 -26.14 1.46
C THR A 322 -14.43 -24.94 2.05
N GLY A 323 -14.78 -24.98 3.33
CA GLY A 323 -15.40 -23.87 4.05
C GLY A 323 -14.46 -22.66 4.13
N GLY A 324 -13.23 -22.90 4.61
CA GLY A 324 -12.18 -21.88 4.73
C GLY A 324 -11.91 -21.17 3.39
N ASN A 325 -11.70 -21.96 2.33
CA ASN A 325 -11.49 -21.42 0.98
C ASN A 325 -12.70 -20.62 0.46
N ALA A 326 -13.92 -21.08 0.70
CA ALA A 326 -15.13 -20.37 0.29
C ALA A 326 -15.30 -19.03 1.02
N GLY A 327 -15.00 -19.00 2.31
CA GLY A 327 -15.00 -17.76 3.11
C GLY A 327 -13.93 -16.78 2.69
N SER A 328 -12.70 -17.25 2.47
CA SER A 328 -11.58 -16.45 2.01
C SER A 328 -11.82 -15.80 0.65
N GLN A 329 -12.39 -16.55 -0.31
CA GLN A 329 -12.76 -15.99 -1.62
C GLN A 329 -13.78 -14.84 -1.51
N ALA A 330 -14.77 -14.96 -0.62
CA ALA A 330 -15.72 -13.88 -0.38
C ALA A 330 -15.06 -12.67 0.28
N SER A 331 -14.22 -12.90 1.29
CA SER A 331 -13.50 -11.84 2.01
C SER A 331 -12.60 -11.01 1.12
N VAL A 332 -11.71 -11.65 0.35
CA VAL A 332 -10.79 -10.95 -0.56
C VAL A 332 -11.54 -10.05 -1.54
N SER A 333 -12.68 -10.53 -2.07
CA SER A 333 -13.52 -9.71 -2.97
C SER A 333 -14.10 -8.49 -2.28
N ILE A 334 -14.50 -8.62 -1.01
CA ILE A 334 -15.07 -7.51 -0.23
C ILE A 334 -13.98 -6.55 0.23
N ILE A 335 -12.85 -7.04 0.71
CA ILE A 335 -11.69 -6.20 1.09
C ILE A 335 -11.31 -5.33 -0.10
N ARG A 336 -11.09 -5.93 -1.27
CA ARG A 336 -10.75 -5.19 -2.49
C ARG A 336 -11.80 -4.14 -2.86
N GLY A 337 -13.08 -4.46 -2.76
CA GLY A 337 -14.16 -3.50 -3.04
C GLY A 337 -14.24 -2.37 -2.01
N LEU A 338 -13.83 -2.62 -0.75
CA LEU A 338 -13.75 -1.59 0.30
C LEU A 338 -12.54 -0.67 0.11
N SER A 339 -11.37 -1.21 -0.28
CA SER A 339 -10.16 -0.43 -0.58
C SER A 339 -10.37 0.47 -1.82
N LEU A 340 -11.00 -0.05 -2.88
CA LEU A 340 -11.30 0.75 -4.08
C LEU A 340 -12.47 1.74 -3.92
N GLY A 341 -13.14 1.76 -2.76
CA GLY A 341 -14.33 2.59 -2.55
C GLY A 341 -15.55 2.17 -3.39
N GLU A 342 -15.54 0.96 -4.00
CA GLU A 342 -16.67 0.40 -4.76
C GLU A 342 -17.80 -0.08 -3.83
N ILE A 343 -17.48 -0.37 -2.57
CA ILE A 343 -18.39 -0.90 -1.56
C ILE A 343 -18.48 0.10 -0.39
N GLU A 344 -19.72 0.50 -0.07
CA GLU A 344 -20.03 1.31 1.10
C GLU A 344 -20.89 0.53 2.11
N TYR A 345 -20.96 1.03 3.36
CA TYR A 345 -21.80 0.41 4.42
C TYR A 345 -23.26 0.23 4.04
N LYS A 346 -23.80 1.13 3.21
CA LYS A 346 -25.19 1.04 2.72
C LYS A 346 -25.45 -0.18 1.85
N ASP A 347 -24.40 -0.77 1.28
CA ASP A 347 -24.50 -1.89 0.32
C ASP A 347 -24.48 -3.27 1.01
N VAL A 348 -24.22 -3.35 2.32
CA VAL A 348 -24.06 -4.61 3.07
C VAL A 348 -25.23 -5.59 2.81
N GLY A 349 -26.47 -5.12 2.83
CA GLY A 349 -27.63 -5.99 2.57
C GLY A 349 -27.64 -6.57 1.15
N ARG A 350 -27.21 -5.78 0.16
CA ARG A 350 -27.09 -6.23 -1.23
C ARG A 350 -25.94 -7.24 -1.41
N ILE A 351 -24.84 -7.00 -0.73
CA ILE A 351 -23.67 -7.88 -0.75
C ILE A 351 -24.02 -9.23 -0.15
N LEU A 352 -24.58 -9.26 1.05
CA LEU A 352 -24.99 -10.49 1.73
C LEU A 352 -25.99 -11.28 0.88
N TRP A 353 -26.96 -10.61 0.26
CA TRP A 353 -27.90 -11.27 -0.64
C TRP A 353 -27.26 -11.80 -1.92
N LYS A 354 -26.30 -11.08 -2.49
CA LYS A 354 -25.52 -11.55 -3.65
C LYS A 354 -24.70 -12.78 -3.29
N GLU A 355 -23.92 -12.70 -2.21
CA GLU A 355 -23.06 -13.79 -1.77
C GLU A 355 -23.85 -15.02 -1.30
N ALA A 356 -25.01 -14.86 -0.68
CA ALA A 356 -25.88 -15.98 -0.34
C ALA A 356 -26.32 -16.79 -1.61
N ARG A 357 -26.66 -16.10 -2.69
CA ARG A 357 -26.99 -16.76 -3.97
C ARG A 357 -25.79 -17.45 -4.61
N VAL A 358 -24.63 -16.81 -4.58
CA VAL A 358 -23.36 -17.39 -5.06
C VAL A 358 -23.00 -18.61 -4.22
N ALA A 359 -23.10 -18.52 -2.88
CA ALA A 359 -22.86 -19.61 -1.96
C ALA A 359 -23.76 -20.81 -2.20
N PHE A 360 -25.06 -20.56 -2.46
CA PHE A 360 -26.01 -21.62 -2.77
C PHE A 360 -25.64 -22.36 -4.06
N LEU A 361 -25.30 -21.64 -5.13
CA LEU A 361 -24.86 -22.24 -6.40
C LEU A 361 -23.55 -23.02 -6.23
N CYS A 362 -22.56 -22.45 -5.57
CA CYS A 362 -21.30 -23.12 -5.27
C CYS A 362 -21.53 -24.38 -4.42
N GLY A 363 -22.32 -24.26 -3.34
CA GLY A 363 -22.60 -25.34 -2.42
C GLY A 363 -23.29 -26.53 -3.11
N ILE A 364 -24.31 -26.28 -3.94
CA ILE A 364 -24.98 -27.34 -4.71
C ILE A 364 -24.01 -27.98 -5.71
N SER A 365 -23.24 -27.19 -6.45
CA SER A 365 -22.30 -27.71 -7.44
C SER A 365 -21.25 -28.62 -6.79
N LEU A 366 -20.66 -28.16 -5.66
CA LEU A 366 -19.69 -28.94 -4.89
C LEU A 366 -20.33 -30.20 -4.29
N ALA A 367 -21.54 -30.08 -3.71
CA ALA A 367 -22.25 -31.21 -3.15
C ALA A 367 -22.59 -32.28 -4.22
N ALA A 368 -23.02 -31.86 -5.40
CA ALA A 368 -23.31 -32.77 -6.51
C ALA A 368 -22.06 -33.53 -6.97
N ALA A 369 -20.95 -32.81 -7.18
CA ALA A 369 -19.70 -33.43 -7.58
C ALA A 369 -19.15 -34.38 -6.47
N ASN A 370 -19.22 -33.93 -5.22
CA ASN A 370 -18.77 -34.73 -4.09
C ASN A 370 -19.67 -35.95 -3.83
N PHE A 371 -20.98 -35.85 -4.05
CA PHE A 371 -21.90 -36.98 -3.92
C PHE A 371 -21.52 -38.12 -4.87
N VAL A 372 -21.20 -37.79 -6.11
CA VAL A 372 -20.73 -38.79 -7.11
C VAL A 372 -19.40 -39.40 -6.65
N LYS A 373 -18.44 -38.58 -6.16
CA LYS A 373 -17.16 -39.04 -5.62
C LYS A 373 -17.35 -40.00 -4.43
N LEU A 374 -18.22 -39.63 -3.49
CA LEU A 374 -18.50 -40.41 -2.27
C LEU A 374 -19.07 -41.80 -2.60
N LEU A 375 -19.94 -41.91 -3.60
CA LEU A 375 -20.52 -43.20 -3.98
C LEU A 375 -19.58 -44.04 -4.84
N LEU A 376 -18.86 -43.44 -5.79
CA LEU A 376 -18.03 -44.18 -6.75
C LEU A 376 -16.63 -44.50 -6.25
N ILE A 377 -16.00 -43.53 -5.56
CA ILE A 377 -14.60 -43.66 -5.09
C ILE A 377 -14.55 -44.11 -3.65
N ASP A 378 -15.19 -43.33 -2.75
CA ASP A 378 -15.12 -43.59 -1.30
C ASP A 378 -16.05 -44.73 -0.86
N ARG A 379 -17.04 -45.10 -1.70
CA ARG A 379 -18.00 -46.18 -1.50
C ARG A 379 -18.72 -46.15 -0.14
N VAL A 380 -19.04 -44.95 0.31
CA VAL A 380 -19.76 -44.72 1.58
C VAL A 380 -21.26 -45.03 1.43
N THR A 381 -21.91 -45.23 2.56
CA THR A 381 -23.35 -45.41 2.59
C THR A 381 -24.12 -44.14 2.23
N ILE A 382 -25.31 -44.28 1.66
CA ILE A 382 -26.15 -43.12 1.24
C ILE A 382 -26.41 -42.15 2.40
N PRO A 383 -26.73 -42.58 3.65
CA PRO A 383 -26.89 -41.64 4.77
C PRO A 383 -25.65 -40.79 5.05
N VAL A 384 -24.46 -41.38 5.02
CA VAL A 384 -23.20 -40.65 5.19
C VAL A 384 -22.96 -39.68 4.07
N ALA A 385 -23.23 -40.08 2.81
CA ALA A 385 -23.10 -39.17 1.67
C ALA A 385 -24.04 -37.97 1.80
N ILE A 386 -25.28 -38.17 2.28
CA ILE A 386 -26.26 -37.09 2.52
C ILE A 386 -25.76 -36.16 3.62
N VAL A 387 -25.24 -36.68 4.73
CA VAL A 387 -24.66 -35.86 5.82
C VAL A 387 -23.54 -34.98 5.29
N VAL A 388 -22.59 -35.55 4.58
CA VAL A 388 -21.41 -34.80 4.08
C VAL A 388 -21.83 -33.75 3.06
N CYS A 389 -22.70 -34.09 2.10
CA CYS A 389 -23.14 -33.17 1.06
C CYS A 389 -24.04 -32.04 1.60
N SER A 390 -24.95 -32.33 2.53
CA SER A 390 -25.79 -31.30 3.14
C SER A 390 -24.96 -30.38 4.02
N THR A 391 -24.00 -30.92 4.77
CA THR A 391 -23.04 -30.11 5.51
C THR A 391 -22.27 -29.19 4.58
N LEU A 392 -21.77 -29.69 3.46
CA LEU A 392 -20.99 -28.90 2.51
C LEU A 392 -21.77 -27.67 2.01
N VAL A 393 -23.06 -27.85 1.66
CA VAL A 393 -23.92 -26.73 1.22
C VAL A 393 -24.08 -25.68 2.33
N VAL A 394 -24.39 -26.13 3.55
CA VAL A 394 -24.64 -25.21 4.67
C VAL A 394 -23.32 -24.53 5.10
N THR A 395 -22.21 -25.25 5.11
CA THR A 395 -20.89 -24.70 5.43
C THR A 395 -20.46 -23.63 4.42
N VAL A 396 -20.58 -23.89 3.12
CA VAL A 396 -20.23 -22.91 2.09
C VAL A 396 -21.10 -21.65 2.20
N LEU A 397 -22.39 -21.80 2.53
CA LEU A 397 -23.28 -20.66 2.77
C LEU A 397 -22.82 -19.85 4.00
N ALA A 398 -22.61 -20.50 5.13
CA ALA A 398 -22.16 -19.84 6.35
C ALA A 398 -20.78 -19.18 6.16
N ALA A 399 -19.84 -19.88 5.53
CA ALA A 399 -18.48 -19.39 5.26
C ALA A 399 -18.47 -18.11 4.43
N LYS A 400 -19.23 -18.07 3.33
CA LYS A 400 -19.29 -16.87 2.49
C LYS A 400 -19.98 -15.70 3.19
N LEU A 401 -21.01 -15.95 3.99
CA LEU A 401 -21.66 -14.89 4.78
C LEU A 401 -20.73 -14.34 5.86
N VAL A 402 -19.96 -15.17 6.55
CA VAL A 402 -18.94 -14.75 7.49
C VAL A 402 -17.83 -13.97 6.77
N GLY A 403 -17.33 -14.53 5.65
CA GLY A 403 -16.26 -13.93 4.85
C GLY A 403 -16.57 -12.53 4.34
N CYS A 404 -17.83 -12.24 3.96
CA CYS A 404 -18.19 -10.87 3.56
C CYS A 404 -18.57 -9.97 4.75
N SER A 405 -19.04 -10.51 5.85
CA SER A 405 -19.46 -9.69 7.00
C SER A 405 -18.28 -9.16 7.81
N LEU A 406 -17.24 -9.96 8.03
CA LEU A 406 -16.13 -9.62 8.90
C LEU A 406 -15.32 -8.40 8.42
N PRO A 407 -14.91 -8.27 7.14
CA PRO A 407 -14.20 -7.09 6.68
C PRO A 407 -15.02 -5.80 6.80
N VAL A 408 -16.32 -5.87 6.49
CA VAL A 408 -17.23 -4.72 6.63
C VAL A 408 -17.38 -4.30 8.09
N LEU A 409 -17.46 -5.28 8.99
CA LEU A 409 -17.52 -5.02 10.43
C LEU A 409 -16.21 -4.41 10.94
N ALA A 410 -15.05 -4.92 10.50
CA ALA A 410 -13.73 -4.38 10.85
C ALA A 410 -13.62 -2.91 10.48
N LYS A 411 -13.92 -2.56 9.23
CA LYS A 411 -13.92 -1.16 8.78
C LYS A 411 -14.87 -0.27 9.60
N ARG A 412 -16.03 -0.81 10.01
CA ARG A 412 -16.99 -0.05 10.84
C ARG A 412 -16.48 0.29 12.23
N ILE A 413 -15.65 -0.55 12.82
CA ILE A 413 -15.07 -0.33 14.16
C ILE A 413 -13.67 0.30 14.10
N GLY A 414 -13.23 0.73 12.90
CA GLY A 414 -11.97 1.44 12.69
C GLY A 414 -10.75 0.53 12.59
N PHE A 415 -10.95 -0.76 12.31
CA PHE A 415 -9.86 -1.68 11.99
C PHE A 415 -9.71 -1.84 10.46
N ASP A 416 -8.50 -2.07 10.03
CA ASP A 416 -8.23 -2.40 8.63
C ASP A 416 -8.97 -3.70 8.24
N PRO A 417 -9.78 -3.67 7.17
CA PRO A 417 -10.46 -4.86 6.65
C PRO A 417 -9.53 -6.00 6.26
N ALA A 418 -8.31 -5.72 5.80
CA ALA A 418 -7.33 -6.72 5.36
C ALA A 418 -6.89 -7.64 6.50
N VAL A 419 -6.87 -7.17 7.74
CA VAL A 419 -6.60 -8.00 8.94
C VAL A 419 -7.63 -9.12 9.11
N MET A 420 -8.88 -8.92 8.67
CA MET A 420 -9.95 -9.91 8.72
C MET A 420 -9.95 -10.84 7.52
N ALA A 421 -8.79 -11.08 6.92
CA ALA A 421 -8.67 -11.91 5.74
C ALA A 421 -8.48 -13.41 6.05
N SER A 422 -7.88 -14.12 5.13
CA SER A 422 -7.89 -15.58 5.03
C SER A 422 -7.64 -16.35 6.33
N PRO A 423 -6.57 -16.15 7.10
CA PRO A 423 -6.28 -16.99 8.26
C PRO A 423 -7.27 -16.81 9.41
N PHE A 424 -7.82 -15.61 9.58
CA PHE A 424 -8.80 -15.34 10.62
C PHE A 424 -10.15 -15.94 10.27
N ILE A 425 -10.56 -15.81 9.02
CA ILE A 425 -11.79 -16.38 8.49
C ILE A 425 -11.75 -17.90 8.52
N THR A 426 -10.65 -18.53 8.07
CA THR A 426 -10.54 -19.98 8.09
C THR A 426 -10.74 -20.54 9.49
N THR A 427 -10.14 -19.93 10.50
CA THR A 427 -10.30 -20.40 11.90
C THR A 427 -11.76 -20.33 12.38
N ILE A 428 -12.47 -19.24 12.07
CA ILE A 428 -13.89 -19.09 12.44
C ILE A 428 -14.74 -20.09 11.66
N VAL A 429 -14.50 -20.21 10.37
CA VAL A 429 -15.24 -21.10 9.47
C VAL A 429 -14.98 -22.57 9.81
N ASP A 430 -13.78 -22.95 10.21
CA ASP A 430 -13.46 -24.30 10.65
C ASP A 430 -14.29 -24.70 11.85
N ALA A 431 -14.37 -23.84 12.86
CA ALA A 431 -15.20 -24.08 14.02
C ALA A 431 -16.70 -24.21 13.66
N LEU A 432 -17.20 -23.30 12.80
CA LEU A 432 -18.57 -23.36 12.31
C LEU A 432 -18.85 -24.61 11.47
N SER A 433 -17.93 -24.99 10.59
CA SER A 433 -18.03 -26.17 9.75
C SER A 433 -18.18 -27.45 10.56
N LEU A 434 -17.38 -27.58 11.60
CA LEU A 434 -17.43 -28.72 12.51
C LEU A 434 -18.73 -28.77 13.30
N LEU A 435 -19.16 -27.64 13.87
CA LEU A 435 -20.44 -27.55 14.57
C LEU A 435 -21.61 -27.94 13.68
N ILE A 436 -21.65 -27.42 12.46
CA ILE A 436 -22.68 -27.74 11.47
C ILE A 436 -22.61 -29.23 11.12
N TYR A 437 -21.42 -29.74 10.85
CA TYR A 437 -21.18 -31.13 10.49
C TYR A 437 -21.70 -32.11 11.55
N PHE A 438 -21.27 -31.93 12.78
CA PHE A 438 -21.65 -32.84 13.86
C PHE A 438 -23.14 -32.72 14.20
N ARG A 439 -23.73 -31.52 14.13
CA ARG A 439 -25.19 -31.35 14.32
C ARG A 439 -25.99 -32.07 13.24
N ILE A 440 -25.59 -31.99 11.98
CA ILE A 440 -26.26 -32.70 10.87
C ILE A 440 -26.03 -34.21 11.02
N ALA A 441 -24.81 -34.64 11.36
CA ALA A 441 -24.50 -36.05 11.52
C ALA A 441 -25.34 -36.71 12.65
N CYS A 442 -25.40 -36.07 13.82
CA CYS A 442 -26.26 -36.55 14.92
C CYS A 442 -27.72 -36.62 14.53
N ALA A 443 -28.25 -35.60 13.83
CA ALA A 443 -29.65 -35.58 13.41
C ALA A 443 -30.03 -36.64 12.38
N VAL A 444 -29.16 -36.86 11.36
CA VAL A 444 -29.45 -37.79 10.25
C VAL A 444 -29.10 -39.23 10.59
N LEU A 445 -28.05 -39.47 11.34
CA LEU A 445 -27.61 -40.83 11.71
C LEU A 445 -28.18 -41.30 13.05
N HIS A 446 -28.96 -40.45 13.73
CA HIS A 446 -29.55 -40.73 15.05
C HIS A 446 -28.49 -41.13 16.11
N ILE A 447 -27.32 -40.45 16.06
CA ILE A 447 -26.19 -40.65 16.99
C ILE A 447 -26.25 -39.52 18.00
N GLY A 448 -26.42 -39.85 19.27
CA GLY A 448 -26.47 -38.81 20.32
C GLY A 448 -27.14 -39.34 21.53
#